data_c14ecbbf55cbf43dc40531696b018062
#
_entry.id   c14ecbbf55cbf43dc40531696b018062
#
_cell.length_a   1.000
_cell.length_b   1.000
_cell.length_c   1.000
_cell.angle_alpha   90.00
_cell.angle_beta   90.00
_cell.angle_gamma   90.00
#
_symmetry.space_group_name_H-M   'P 1'
#
loop_
_entity.id
_entity.type
_entity.pdbx_description
1 polymer ?
#
loop_
_entity_poly.entity_id
_entity_poly.type
_entity_poly.pdbx_seq_one_letter_code
_entity_poly.pdbx_strand_id
1 'polypeptide(L)'
;MEHVCGLSSAKTEQHVQEWDKWFHASDANGAPKYTTEDTPDGPRRVPVMAVKMAKLDVSFVDDEGVQGYVDVAYTNACSFDAATTLRAVRTPGKAASEREEHKRKRYPPELNPHAALIPFVVEARGRLGVEVLPFLRQHAPAEEPRRSAVLARALHDISIITQQGLAALLLAAEPRPATV
;
A
#
# COMPACT_ATOMS: atom_id res chain seq x y z
N MET A 1 1.25 22.47 16.13
CA MET A 1 1.21 22.09 14.70
C MET A 1 -0.20 22.41 14.23
N GLU A 2 -0.36 23.43 13.41
CA GLU A 2 -1.65 23.77 12.83
C GLU A 2 -2.06 22.67 11.83
N HIS A 3 -3.30 22.24 11.87
CA HIS A 3 -3.89 21.26 10.97
C HIS A 3 -3.74 21.75 9.52
N VAL A 4 -2.77 21.21 8.79
CA VAL A 4 -2.50 21.60 7.39
C VAL A 4 -3.42 20.89 6.41
N CYS A 5 -4.02 19.77 6.83
CA CYS A 5 -5.01 19.00 6.08
C CYS A 5 -6.09 18.58 7.08
N GLY A 6 -7.37 18.65 6.77
CA GLY A 6 -8.49 18.29 7.65
C GLY A 6 -8.47 16.85 8.22
N LEU A 7 -7.31 16.41 8.69
CA LEU A 7 -7.09 15.12 9.34
C LEU A 7 -6.91 15.35 10.84
N SER A 8 -7.87 14.91 11.63
CA SER A 8 -7.88 15.12 13.08
C SER A 8 -6.81 14.29 13.81
N SER A 9 -6.43 13.15 13.27
CA SER A 9 -5.31 12.32 13.76
C SER A 9 -4.73 11.46 12.65
N ALA A 10 -3.41 11.41 12.52
CA ALA A 10 -2.74 10.49 11.61
C ALA A 10 -1.75 9.62 12.39
N LYS A 11 -1.75 8.33 12.13
CA LYS A 11 -0.82 7.35 12.72
C LYS A 11 -0.18 6.54 11.62
N THR A 12 1.06 6.11 11.82
CA THR A 12 1.81 5.27 10.88
C THR A 12 1.79 3.80 11.26
N GLU A 13 1.92 2.92 10.29
CA GLU A 13 2.06 1.46 10.45
C GLU A 13 0.94 0.82 11.30
N GLN A 14 -0.30 0.98 10.88
CA GLN A 14 -1.45 0.42 11.60
C GLN A 14 -1.76 -1.01 11.16
N HIS A 15 -1.93 -1.89 12.14
CA HIS A 15 -2.52 -3.21 11.92
C HIS A 15 -4.04 -3.09 11.88
N VAL A 16 -4.66 -3.66 10.86
CA VAL A 16 -6.11 -3.66 10.64
C VAL A 16 -6.59 -5.09 10.58
N GLN A 17 -7.10 -5.56 11.71
CA GLN A 17 -7.45 -6.97 11.93
C GLN A 17 -8.53 -7.47 10.95
N GLU A 18 -9.46 -6.62 10.54
CA GLU A 18 -10.55 -6.93 9.62
C GLU A 18 -10.05 -7.36 8.24
N TRP A 19 -8.84 -6.95 7.87
CA TRP A 19 -8.21 -7.32 6.61
C TRP A 19 -7.11 -8.38 6.73
N ASP A 20 -6.98 -9.01 7.90
CA ASP A 20 -6.07 -10.14 8.08
C ASP A 20 -6.51 -11.31 7.21
N LYS A 21 -5.55 -11.95 6.57
CA LYS A 21 -5.80 -13.15 5.75
C LYS A 21 -5.27 -14.38 6.45
N TRP A 22 -6.17 -15.30 6.73
CA TRP A 22 -5.85 -16.61 7.28
C TRP A 22 -5.63 -17.59 6.14
N PHE A 23 -4.62 -18.40 6.22
CA PHE A 23 -4.30 -19.44 5.25
C PHE A 23 -3.66 -20.65 5.93
N HIS A 24 -3.70 -21.80 5.27
CA HIS A 24 -2.99 -22.98 5.75
C HIS A 24 -1.48 -22.73 5.72
N ALA A 25 -0.83 -22.88 6.86
CA ALA A 25 0.62 -22.81 6.91
C ALA A 25 1.21 -23.96 6.09
N SER A 26 2.30 -23.69 5.37
CA SER A 26 3.04 -24.69 4.61
C SER A 26 4.36 -25.03 5.30
N ASP A 27 4.83 -26.25 5.09
CA ASP A 27 6.18 -26.67 5.45
C ASP A 27 7.24 -26.11 4.47
N ALA A 28 8.51 -26.49 4.67
CA ALA A 28 9.61 -26.06 3.82
C ALA A 28 9.49 -26.50 2.34
N ASN A 29 8.65 -27.51 2.05
CA ASN A 29 8.42 -28.05 0.71
C ASN A 29 7.11 -27.51 0.10
N GLY A 30 6.43 -26.58 0.78
CA GLY A 30 5.17 -26.00 0.32
C GLY A 30 3.93 -26.86 0.59
N ALA A 31 4.07 -28.00 1.28
CA ALA A 31 2.94 -28.84 1.65
C ALA A 31 2.20 -28.28 2.88
N PRO A 32 0.86 -28.48 3.00
CA PRO A 32 0.11 -28.02 4.16
C PRO A 32 0.61 -28.59 5.47
N LYS A 33 0.89 -27.71 6.43
CA LYS A 33 1.36 -28.08 7.77
C LYS A 33 0.19 -28.46 8.66
N TYR A 34 0.34 -29.53 9.43
CA TYR A 34 -0.66 -30.02 10.39
C TYR A 34 -0.05 -30.17 11.78
N THR A 35 -0.88 -30.02 12.79
CA THR A 35 -0.58 -30.40 14.18
C THR A 35 -1.57 -31.46 14.65
N THR A 36 -1.26 -32.15 15.75
CA THR A 36 -2.17 -33.10 16.39
C THR A 36 -2.72 -32.43 17.63
N GLU A 37 -4.04 -32.38 17.75
CA GLU A 37 -4.75 -31.91 18.94
C GLU A 37 -5.40 -33.12 19.62
N ASP A 38 -5.24 -33.24 20.95
CA ASP A 38 -5.93 -34.22 21.74
C ASP A 38 -7.38 -33.78 21.97
N THR A 39 -8.32 -34.58 21.48
CA THR A 39 -9.74 -34.37 21.69
C THR A 39 -10.35 -35.48 22.52
N PRO A 40 -11.55 -35.29 23.13
CA PRO A 40 -12.21 -36.35 23.89
C PRO A 40 -12.43 -37.65 23.12
N ASP A 41 -12.52 -37.54 21.78
CA ASP A 41 -12.69 -38.68 20.87
C ASP A 41 -11.37 -39.25 20.34
N GLY A 42 -10.24 -38.80 20.88
CA GLY A 42 -8.88 -39.20 20.49
C GLY A 42 -8.11 -38.11 19.70
N PRO A 43 -6.85 -38.37 19.37
CA PRO A 43 -6.00 -37.41 18.72
C PRO A 43 -6.50 -37.11 17.28
N ARG A 44 -6.71 -35.83 16.97
CA ARG A 44 -7.18 -35.35 15.67
C ARG A 44 -6.10 -34.52 14.98
N ARG A 45 -5.87 -34.80 13.72
CA ARG A 45 -4.98 -34.01 12.88
C ARG A 45 -5.70 -32.74 12.41
N VAL A 46 -5.21 -31.56 12.81
CA VAL A 46 -5.77 -30.26 12.45
C VAL A 46 -4.77 -29.44 11.64
N PRO A 47 -5.23 -28.66 10.66
CA PRO A 47 -4.34 -27.80 9.87
C PRO A 47 -3.79 -26.67 10.74
N VAL A 48 -2.50 -26.37 10.60
CA VAL A 48 -1.90 -25.19 11.21
C VAL A 48 -2.30 -23.99 10.37
N MET A 49 -2.98 -23.02 10.98
CA MET A 49 -3.34 -21.78 10.35
C MET A 49 -2.25 -20.75 10.59
N ALA A 50 -1.94 -19.98 9.54
CA ALA A 50 -1.09 -18.80 9.62
C ALA A 50 -1.89 -17.57 9.24
N VAL A 51 -1.52 -16.42 9.79
CA VAL A 51 -2.14 -15.15 9.49
C VAL A 51 -1.17 -14.24 8.77
N LYS A 52 -1.61 -13.65 7.67
CA LYS A 52 -0.93 -12.53 7.02
C LYS A 52 -1.59 -11.24 7.48
N MET A 53 -0.98 -10.61 8.47
CA MET A 53 -1.47 -9.36 9.02
C MET A 53 -1.57 -8.26 7.96
N ALA A 54 -2.66 -7.51 8.01
CA ALA A 54 -2.84 -6.31 7.23
C ALA A 54 -2.18 -5.13 7.95
N LYS A 55 -1.03 -4.70 7.44
CA LYS A 55 -0.37 -3.48 7.89
C LYS A 55 -0.56 -2.40 6.84
N LEU A 56 -1.09 -1.27 7.24
CA LEU A 56 -1.30 -0.10 6.40
C LEU A 56 -0.38 1.03 6.85
N ASP A 57 0.09 1.82 5.88
CA ASP A 57 1.17 2.77 6.14
C ASP A 57 0.71 3.98 6.96
N VAL A 58 -0.51 4.45 6.74
CA VAL A 58 -1.10 5.57 7.48
C VAL A 58 -2.56 5.28 7.78
N SER A 59 -3.00 5.62 8.99
CA SER A 59 -4.42 5.74 9.33
C SER A 59 -4.74 7.17 9.73
N PHE A 60 -5.96 7.60 9.46
CA PHE A 60 -6.46 8.93 9.81
C PHE A 60 -7.97 8.88 10.09
N VAL A 61 -8.48 9.91 10.72
CA VAL A 61 -9.92 10.17 10.82
C VAL A 61 -10.16 11.49 10.08
N ASP A 62 -11.12 11.50 9.18
CA ASP A 62 -11.51 12.72 8.48
C ASP A 62 -12.40 13.64 9.33
N ASP A 63 -12.80 14.80 8.78
CA ASP A 63 -13.62 15.78 9.48
C ASP A 63 -15.05 15.28 9.74
N GLU A 64 -15.50 14.25 9.03
CA GLU A 64 -16.81 13.58 9.20
C GLU A 64 -16.74 12.44 10.22
N GLY A 65 -15.54 12.14 10.76
CA GLY A 65 -15.31 11.06 11.72
C GLY A 65 -15.12 9.69 11.06
N VAL A 66 -14.96 9.63 9.74
CA VAL A 66 -14.74 8.38 9.02
C VAL A 66 -13.28 7.95 9.14
N GLN A 67 -13.07 6.70 9.52
CA GLN A 67 -11.74 6.11 9.57
C GLN A 67 -11.22 5.86 8.14
N GLY A 68 -10.06 6.41 7.83
CA GLY A 68 -9.37 6.19 6.57
C GLY A 68 -8.03 5.50 6.75
N TYR A 69 -7.63 4.73 5.74
CA TYR A 69 -6.33 4.07 5.68
C TYR A 69 -5.66 4.33 4.33
N VAL A 70 -4.41 4.75 4.36
CA VAL A 70 -3.58 4.90 3.17
C VAL A 70 -2.58 3.75 3.10
N ASP A 71 -2.54 3.07 1.97
CA ASP A 71 -1.56 2.02 1.69
C ASP A 71 -0.67 2.47 0.53
N VAL A 72 0.52 2.96 0.87
CA VAL A 72 1.48 3.52 -0.08
C VAL A 72 2.11 2.40 -0.91
N ALA A 73 2.27 2.62 -2.18
CA ALA A 73 3.02 1.72 -3.04
C ALA A 73 3.79 2.49 -4.10
N TYR A 74 4.99 2.01 -4.32
CA TYR A 74 5.81 2.38 -5.45
C TYR A 74 5.74 1.29 -6.51
N THR A 75 5.57 1.65 -7.78
CA THR A 75 5.53 0.69 -8.87
C THR A 75 6.39 1.16 -10.04
N ASN A 76 6.98 0.20 -10.75
CA ASN A 76 7.76 0.49 -11.94
C ASN A 76 6.97 0.05 -13.19
N ALA A 77 6.73 0.99 -14.10
CA ALA A 77 6.11 0.71 -15.39
C ALA A 77 7.02 -0.14 -16.30
N CYS A 78 8.33 -0.14 -16.06
CA CYS A 78 9.29 -0.98 -16.76
C CYS A 78 9.50 -2.28 -15.98
N SER A 79 8.96 -3.38 -16.48
CA SER A 79 9.12 -4.72 -15.94
C SER A 79 10.18 -5.50 -16.72
N PHE A 80 10.77 -6.55 -16.13
CA PHE A 80 11.57 -7.52 -16.86
C PHE A 80 10.73 -8.34 -17.86
N ASP A 81 9.40 -8.40 -17.67
CA ASP A 81 8.48 -8.96 -18.64
C ASP A 81 8.16 -7.95 -19.75
N ALA A 82 8.55 -8.28 -20.99
CA ALA A 82 8.37 -7.42 -22.15
C ALA A 82 6.89 -7.10 -22.44
N ALA A 83 5.98 -8.05 -22.19
CA ALA A 83 4.55 -7.85 -22.42
C ALA A 83 3.96 -6.84 -21.44
N THR A 84 4.38 -6.89 -20.18
CA THR A 84 3.98 -5.93 -19.15
C THR A 84 4.53 -4.54 -19.46
N THR A 85 5.81 -4.44 -19.84
CA THR A 85 6.43 -3.17 -20.26
C THR A 85 5.70 -2.58 -21.47
N LEU A 86 5.41 -3.37 -22.49
CA LEU A 86 4.71 -2.91 -23.68
C LEU A 86 3.29 -2.39 -23.37
N ARG A 87 2.57 -3.06 -22.47
CA ARG A 87 1.25 -2.59 -21.98
C ARG A 87 1.35 -1.25 -21.27
N ALA A 88 2.34 -1.10 -20.37
CA ALA A 88 2.56 0.14 -19.63
C ALA A 88 2.97 1.31 -20.54
N VAL A 89 3.74 1.06 -21.59
CA VAL A 89 4.11 2.05 -22.59
C VAL A 89 2.89 2.52 -23.41
N ARG A 90 2.02 1.58 -23.81
CA ARG A 90 0.82 1.88 -24.60
C ARG A 90 -0.28 2.56 -23.80
N THR A 91 -0.35 2.31 -22.50
CA THR A 91 -1.41 2.83 -21.63
C THR A 91 -0.77 3.53 -20.42
N PRO A 92 -0.58 4.85 -20.50
CA PRO A 92 -0.01 5.61 -19.40
C PRO A 92 -0.81 5.43 -18.09
N GLY A 93 -0.11 5.16 -16.97
CA GLY A 93 -0.73 4.91 -15.67
C GLY A 93 -1.22 3.47 -15.44
N LYS A 94 -1.03 2.57 -16.41
CA LYS A 94 -1.47 1.18 -16.31
C LYS A 94 -0.86 0.45 -15.11
N ALA A 95 0.44 0.65 -14.85
CA ALA A 95 1.12 0.02 -13.72
C ALA A 95 0.57 0.52 -12.38
N ALA A 96 0.27 1.80 -12.25
CA ALA A 96 -0.36 2.35 -11.07
C ALA A 96 -1.77 1.77 -10.86
N SER A 97 -2.60 1.76 -11.92
CA SER A 97 -3.98 1.22 -11.85
C SER A 97 -4.01 -0.27 -11.45
N GLU A 98 -3.14 -1.08 -12.02
CA GLU A 98 -3.02 -2.51 -11.65
C GLU A 98 -2.60 -2.67 -10.18
N ARG A 99 -1.72 -1.79 -9.69
CA ARG A 99 -1.29 -1.81 -8.29
C ARG A 99 -2.41 -1.39 -7.35
N GLU A 100 -3.19 -0.37 -7.70
CA GLU A 100 -4.37 0.06 -6.95
C GLU A 100 -5.42 -1.06 -6.88
N GLU A 101 -5.72 -1.70 -8.02
CA GLU A 101 -6.64 -2.84 -8.06
C GLU A 101 -6.16 -4.01 -7.19
N HIS A 102 -4.86 -4.31 -7.22
CA HIS A 102 -4.28 -5.34 -6.36
C HIS A 102 -4.46 -5.02 -4.87
N LYS A 103 -4.30 -3.74 -4.48
CA LYS A 103 -4.52 -3.29 -3.11
C LYS A 103 -5.98 -3.42 -2.70
N ARG A 104 -6.93 -3.03 -3.55
CA ARG A 104 -8.37 -3.21 -3.29
C ARG A 104 -8.78 -4.69 -3.16
N LYS A 105 -8.22 -5.57 -4.00
CA LYS A 105 -8.42 -7.03 -3.85
C LYS A 105 -7.80 -7.59 -2.57
N ARG A 106 -6.73 -6.98 -2.09
CA ARG A 106 -6.09 -7.38 -0.84
C ARG A 106 -6.89 -6.93 0.38
N TYR A 107 -7.46 -5.75 0.33
CA TYR A 107 -8.21 -5.09 1.40
C TYR A 107 -9.62 -4.73 0.92
N PRO A 108 -10.48 -5.73 0.73
CA PRO A 108 -11.81 -5.51 0.18
C PRO A 108 -12.68 -4.72 1.17
N PRO A 109 -13.45 -3.72 0.70
CA PRO A 109 -14.26 -2.86 1.56
C PRO A 109 -15.35 -3.62 2.31
N GLU A 110 -15.78 -4.77 1.79
CA GLU A 110 -16.80 -5.61 2.41
C GLU A 110 -16.37 -6.15 3.78
N LEU A 111 -15.07 -6.30 4.00
CA LEU A 111 -14.52 -6.77 5.28
C LEU A 111 -14.40 -5.66 6.32
N ASN A 112 -14.36 -4.40 5.89
CA ASN A 112 -14.33 -3.24 6.76
C ASN A 112 -15.16 -2.09 6.15
N PRO A 113 -16.51 -2.16 6.18
CA PRO A 113 -17.38 -1.22 5.49
C PRO A 113 -17.39 0.18 6.14
N HIS A 114 -16.83 0.33 7.33
CA HIS A 114 -16.77 1.61 8.07
C HIS A 114 -15.44 2.34 7.86
N ALA A 115 -14.57 1.82 7.01
CA ALA A 115 -13.27 2.43 6.75
C ALA A 115 -13.02 2.61 5.24
N ALA A 116 -12.43 3.74 4.88
CA ALA A 116 -12.00 4.01 3.51
C ALA A 116 -10.55 3.53 3.31
N LEU A 117 -10.32 2.73 2.27
CA LEU A 117 -8.97 2.42 1.80
C LEU A 117 -8.58 3.35 0.65
N ILE A 118 -7.47 4.02 0.78
CA ILE A 118 -6.87 4.87 -0.26
C ILE A 118 -5.55 4.22 -0.73
N PRO A 119 -5.54 3.56 -1.89
CA PRO A 119 -4.32 3.11 -2.52
C PRO A 119 -3.49 4.31 -3.01
N PHE A 120 -2.44 4.64 -2.30
CA PHE A 120 -1.56 5.76 -2.66
C PHE A 120 -0.40 5.24 -3.52
N VAL A 121 -0.59 5.17 -4.83
CA VAL A 121 0.39 4.57 -5.75
C VAL A 121 1.15 5.63 -6.52
N VAL A 122 2.48 5.49 -6.56
CA VAL A 122 3.37 6.35 -7.34
C VAL A 122 4.22 5.48 -8.28
N GLU A 123 4.22 5.81 -9.57
CA GLU A 123 5.13 5.17 -10.53
C GLU A 123 6.55 5.73 -10.42
N ALA A 124 7.54 4.93 -10.78
CA ALA A 124 8.98 5.26 -10.73
C ALA A 124 9.36 6.58 -11.42
N ARG A 125 8.55 7.02 -12.37
CA ARG A 125 8.75 8.28 -13.09
C ARG A 125 7.90 9.43 -12.56
N GLY A 126 7.33 9.29 -11.34
CA GLY A 126 6.57 10.33 -10.65
C GLY A 126 5.11 10.44 -11.06
N ARG A 127 4.58 9.53 -11.91
CA ARG A 127 3.15 9.50 -12.19
C ARG A 127 2.39 9.01 -10.97
N LEU A 128 1.36 9.72 -10.59
CA LEU A 128 0.47 9.36 -9.49
C LEU A 128 -0.64 8.42 -9.99
N GLY A 129 -1.04 7.50 -9.12
CA GLY A 129 -2.25 6.72 -9.29
C GLY A 129 -3.50 7.60 -9.30
N VAL A 130 -4.61 7.04 -9.78
CA VAL A 130 -5.85 7.82 -9.98
C VAL A 130 -6.48 8.29 -8.67
N GLU A 131 -6.24 7.58 -7.56
CA GLU A 131 -6.77 7.90 -6.24
C GLU A 131 -6.01 9.03 -5.53
N VAL A 132 -4.72 9.21 -5.86
CA VAL A 132 -3.83 10.09 -5.09
C VAL A 132 -4.26 11.55 -5.17
N LEU A 133 -4.53 12.05 -6.37
CA LEU A 133 -4.87 13.46 -6.55
C LEU A 133 -6.26 13.84 -6.00
N PRO A 134 -7.32 13.02 -6.17
CA PRO A 134 -8.58 13.22 -5.47
C PRO A 134 -8.41 13.25 -3.93
N PHE A 135 -7.67 12.31 -3.37
CA PHE A 135 -7.38 12.27 -1.94
C PHE A 135 -6.69 13.56 -1.45
N LEU A 136 -5.63 13.99 -2.14
CA LEU A 136 -4.94 15.24 -1.77
C LEU A 136 -5.86 16.47 -1.87
N ARG A 137 -6.73 16.51 -2.87
CA ARG A 137 -7.70 17.62 -3.05
C ARG A 137 -8.77 17.64 -1.97
N GLN A 138 -9.26 16.48 -1.57
CA GLN A 138 -10.28 16.35 -0.53
C GLN A 138 -9.77 16.87 0.81
N HIS A 139 -8.50 16.60 1.13
CA HIS A 139 -7.90 16.99 2.41
C HIS A 139 -7.08 18.29 2.36
N ALA A 140 -7.06 18.97 1.21
CA ALA A 140 -6.47 20.31 1.12
C ALA A 140 -7.46 21.36 1.65
N PRO A 141 -6.96 22.52 2.15
CA PRO A 141 -7.83 23.62 2.55
C PRO A 141 -8.83 24.02 1.45
N ALA A 142 -10.05 24.37 1.83
CA ALA A 142 -11.07 24.80 0.86
C ALA A 142 -10.76 26.14 0.21
N GLU A 143 -10.00 26.99 0.89
CA GLU A 143 -9.75 28.37 0.52
C GLU A 143 -8.58 28.53 -0.46
N GLU A 144 -8.79 29.23 -1.56
CA GLU A 144 -7.73 29.71 -2.44
C GLU A 144 -7.15 31.05 -1.91
N PRO A 145 -5.83 31.34 -2.10
CA PRO A 145 -4.80 30.54 -2.82
C PRO A 145 -4.13 29.45 -1.96
N ARG A 146 -4.53 29.29 -0.69
CA ARG A 146 -3.93 28.35 0.26
C ARG A 146 -4.01 26.90 -0.24
N ARG A 147 -5.15 26.52 -0.84
CA ARG A 147 -5.36 25.20 -1.44
C ARG A 147 -4.32 24.87 -2.49
N SER A 148 -4.16 25.77 -3.47
CA SER A 148 -3.19 25.60 -4.55
C SER A 148 -1.76 25.51 -4.03
N ALA A 149 -1.39 26.29 -3.04
CA ALA A 149 -0.06 26.27 -2.43
C ALA A 149 0.20 24.93 -1.71
N VAL A 150 -0.76 24.43 -0.93
CA VAL A 150 -0.66 23.15 -0.21
C VAL A 150 -0.55 21.98 -1.19
N LEU A 151 -1.39 21.96 -2.24
CA LEU A 151 -1.33 20.92 -3.27
C LEU A 151 0.00 20.94 -4.03
N ALA A 152 0.46 22.12 -4.46
CA ALA A 152 1.75 22.26 -5.14
C ALA A 152 2.90 21.76 -4.26
N ARG A 153 2.88 22.09 -2.97
CA ARG A 153 3.88 21.63 -2.00
C ARG A 153 3.83 20.11 -1.83
N ALA A 154 2.65 19.52 -1.64
CA ALA A 154 2.50 18.07 -1.50
C ALA A 154 3.01 17.32 -2.74
N LEU A 155 2.66 17.79 -3.95
CA LEU A 155 3.13 17.18 -5.19
C LEU A 155 4.64 17.31 -5.37
N HIS A 156 5.22 18.43 -4.97
CA HIS A 156 6.67 18.65 -4.98
C HIS A 156 7.38 17.68 -4.02
N ASP A 157 6.90 17.57 -2.78
CA ASP A 157 7.49 16.70 -1.77
C ASP A 157 7.38 15.22 -2.18
N ILE A 158 6.23 14.77 -2.73
CA ILE A 158 6.07 13.43 -3.30
C ILE A 158 7.10 13.19 -4.42
N SER A 159 7.31 14.16 -5.31
CA SER A 159 8.29 14.04 -6.39
C SER A 159 9.72 13.87 -5.84
N ILE A 160 10.11 14.70 -4.88
CA ILE A 160 11.44 14.60 -4.24
C ILE A 160 11.64 13.24 -3.58
N ILE A 161 10.69 12.82 -2.74
CA ILE A 161 10.78 11.54 -2.01
C ILE A 161 10.86 10.36 -3.00
N THR A 162 10.09 10.42 -4.10
CA THR A 162 10.12 9.41 -5.16
C THR A 162 11.49 9.33 -5.82
N GLN A 163 12.10 10.47 -6.16
CA GLN A 163 13.44 10.51 -6.78
C GLN A 163 14.52 10.03 -5.80
N GLN A 164 14.45 10.44 -4.55
CA GLN A 164 15.38 9.98 -3.51
C GLN A 164 15.27 8.47 -3.28
N GLY A 165 14.06 7.93 -3.23
CA GLY A 165 13.83 6.49 -3.09
C GLY A 165 14.37 5.70 -4.29
N LEU A 166 14.17 6.20 -5.51
CA LEU A 166 14.73 5.59 -6.72
C LEU A 166 16.25 5.61 -6.70
N ALA A 167 16.87 6.73 -6.35
CA ALA A 167 18.31 6.85 -6.25
C ALA A 167 18.90 5.87 -5.21
N ALA A 168 18.25 5.76 -4.05
CA ALA A 168 18.67 4.82 -3.00
C ALA A 168 18.59 3.36 -3.47
N LEU A 169 17.54 2.98 -4.21
CA LEU A 169 17.41 1.64 -4.78
C LEU A 169 18.49 1.35 -5.83
N LEU A 170 18.82 2.32 -6.68
CA LEU A 170 19.88 2.16 -7.69
C LEU A 170 21.25 2.00 -7.05
N LEU A 171 21.57 2.81 -6.04
CA LEU A 171 22.82 2.70 -5.28
C LEU A 171 22.93 1.37 -4.51
N ALA A 172 21.82 0.87 -3.97
CA ALA A 172 21.80 -0.42 -3.29
C ALA A 172 21.96 -1.62 -4.25
N ALA A 173 21.62 -1.44 -5.52
CA ALA A 173 21.74 -2.47 -6.57
C ALA A 173 23.14 -2.55 -7.21
N GLU A 174 24.06 -1.62 -6.88
CA GLU A 174 25.43 -1.70 -7.36
C GLU A 174 26.10 -3.00 -6.85
N PRO A 175 26.76 -3.78 -7.74
CA PRO A 175 27.44 -4.98 -7.33
C PRO A 175 28.54 -4.60 -6.34
N ARG A 176 28.48 -5.16 -5.13
CA ARG A 176 29.60 -5.02 -4.18
C ARG A 176 30.86 -5.52 -4.85
N PRO A 177 31.97 -4.76 -4.83
CA PRO A 177 33.23 -5.25 -5.36
C PRO A 177 33.55 -6.58 -4.67
N ALA A 178 33.87 -7.59 -5.48
CA ALA A 178 34.31 -8.87 -4.97
C ALA A 178 35.52 -8.59 -4.07
N THR A 179 35.40 -8.91 -2.79
CA THR A 179 36.53 -8.92 -1.86
C THR A 179 37.51 -9.97 -2.35
N VAL A 180 38.62 -9.53 -2.87
CA VAL A 180 39.77 -10.38 -3.28
C VAL A 180 40.48 -10.90 -2.04
#